data_73a3398133f67a63dc7c72d8caeb67c0
#
_entry.id   73a3398133f67a63dc7c72d8caeb67c0
#
_cell.length_a   1.000
_cell.length_b   1.000
_cell.length_c   1.000
_cell.angle_alpha   90.00
_cell.angle_beta   90.00
_cell.angle_gamma   90.00
#
_symmetry.space_group_name_H-M   'P 1'
#
loop_
_entity.id
_entity.type
_entity.pdbx_description
1 polymer ?
#
loop_
_entity_poly.entity_id
_entity_poly.type
_entity_poly.pdbx_seq_one_letter_code
_entity_poly.pdbx_strand_id
1 'polypeptide(L)'
;MTSIFDLEKKAYAAFLPPKKLSLSEWADQYAYLSVESSAEGGRWRTLPYQKGIMDAVTDPDIEQISVMKSARVGYSKILNHIIAYHIHNDPCPIMIVQPTIEDATGYSKEEIAPMLRDTKCLQGLVSDAKAKDGQNTLLQKLFPGGNLTLVGANSPRGFRRVSRRIVLFDETDGYPASAGTEGDQIKLGIKRTEFFANRKIVAGSTPTVKDFSRIEKLFNQTDQRRYYVPCPNPKCNHMQYLKWEKCNYHIPHTKKRWMVERGEWRATAPSNGKHVGFHIWAAYSYSPNASWENLMEEFLACKDDQEQLKTFVNVTCGEVYEDEYHTKASAEGLSKRAAEETYKEGIPPREVLILTLGIDVQDDRLSMSVIGFGRNEEMYLIDRKVIYGSPARADLWAQLDEVLQSKYKNEDGKELKIDTAAIDTGGHYTQETYQYVREREQLGLIGIKGIGIKGKPPLGKISRVDINFRGKVLKRGLGLYPVGVDIIKTTLHNKLKDAEVGHGYIHFYPTTTQAYFEELTAERQILKHKNGYQERVWVKKKNQANEALDEMVYAYASFQRLLQKYDRRTIYDQFAKRFEEKKPLKGAKIRLNQTKSAKKPNFISNW
;
A
#
# COMPACT_ATOMS: atom_id res chain seq x y z
N MET A 1 -39.36 -48.37 32.15
CA MET A 1 -38.50 -49.51 31.90
C MET A 1 -38.16 -49.52 30.43
N THR A 2 -36.90 -49.32 30.07
CA THR A 2 -36.43 -49.41 28.67
C THR A 2 -36.52 -50.90 28.28
N SER A 3 -37.24 -51.25 27.22
CA SER A 3 -37.36 -52.65 26.81
C SER A 3 -36.00 -53.18 26.33
N ILE A 4 -35.80 -54.51 26.44
CA ILE A 4 -34.58 -55.19 25.93
C ILE A 4 -34.42 -54.85 24.44
N PHE A 5 -35.50 -54.75 23.69
CA PHE A 5 -35.54 -54.39 22.29
C PHE A 5 -35.01 -52.97 22.02
N ASP A 6 -35.27 -52.03 22.96
CA ASP A 6 -34.72 -50.64 22.87
C ASP A 6 -33.23 -50.58 23.16
N LEU A 7 -32.74 -51.47 24.04
CA LEU A 7 -31.32 -51.63 24.35
C LEU A 7 -30.55 -52.28 23.18
N GLU A 8 -31.10 -53.34 22.59
CA GLU A 8 -30.53 -53.94 21.39
C GLU A 8 -30.50 -52.97 20.20
N LYS A 9 -31.58 -52.23 19.98
CA LYS A 9 -31.63 -51.22 18.92
C LYS A 9 -30.62 -50.10 19.13
N LYS A 10 -30.36 -49.68 20.39
CA LYS A 10 -29.31 -48.74 20.74
C LYS A 10 -27.90 -49.32 20.54
N ALA A 11 -27.72 -50.60 20.91
CA ALA A 11 -26.45 -51.31 20.70
C ALA A 11 -26.14 -51.47 19.19
N TYR A 12 -27.10 -51.87 18.37
CA TYR A 12 -26.92 -51.92 16.92
C TYR A 12 -26.68 -50.54 16.30
N ALA A 13 -27.35 -49.50 16.77
CA ALA A 13 -27.12 -48.12 16.31
C ALA A 13 -25.70 -47.64 16.58
N ALA A 14 -25.02 -48.15 17.62
CA ALA A 14 -23.63 -47.82 17.92
C ALA A 14 -22.62 -48.43 16.92
N PHE A 15 -23.01 -49.46 16.17
CA PHE A 15 -22.18 -50.07 15.11
C PHE A 15 -22.42 -49.46 13.72
N LEU A 16 -23.44 -48.60 13.57
CA LEU A 16 -23.65 -47.90 12.30
C LEU A 16 -22.61 -46.80 12.14
N PRO A 17 -22.07 -46.59 10.91
CA PRO A 17 -21.21 -45.47 10.67
C PRO A 17 -21.96 -44.17 10.94
N PRO A 18 -21.27 -43.12 11.48
CA PRO A 18 -21.90 -41.85 11.76
C PRO A 18 -22.58 -41.30 10.50
N LYS A 19 -23.74 -40.65 10.70
CA LYS A 19 -24.44 -39.98 9.61
C LYS A 19 -23.50 -39.01 8.89
N LYS A 20 -23.43 -39.13 7.56
CA LYS A 20 -22.77 -38.12 6.75
C LYS A 20 -23.59 -36.83 6.78
N LEU A 21 -23.29 -35.95 7.74
CA LEU A 21 -23.88 -34.61 7.84
C LEU A 21 -22.98 -33.62 7.11
N SER A 22 -23.59 -32.62 6.46
CA SER A 22 -22.82 -31.44 6.06
C SER A 22 -22.36 -30.67 7.29
N LEU A 23 -21.35 -29.76 7.15
CA LEU A 23 -20.87 -29.00 8.29
C LEU A 23 -21.96 -28.10 8.89
N SER A 24 -22.83 -27.53 8.07
CA SER A 24 -23.93 -26.70 8.55
C SER A 24 -24.96 -27.53 9.32
N GLU A 25 -25.35 -28.70 8.81
CA GLU A 25 -26.27 -29.62 9.49
C GLU A 25 -25.70 -30.11 10.84
N TRP A 26 -24.42 -30.50 10.85
CA TRP A 26 -23.75 -30.88 12.08
C TRP A 26 -23.75 -29.73 13.11
N ALA A 27 -23.40 -28.51 12.67
CA ALA A 27 -23.34 -27.36 13.56
C ALA A 27 -24.73 -27.02 14.12
N ASP A 28 -25.78 -27.00 13.32
CA ASP A 28 -27.16 -26.75 13.75
C ASP A 28 -27.67 -27.83 14.70
N GLN A 29 -27.16 -29.07 14.58
CA GLN A 29 -27.57 -30.17 15.44
C GLN A 29 -26.82 -30.21 16.78
N TYR A 30 -25.50 -29.94 16.79
CA TYR A 30 -24.63 -30.23 17.93
C TYR A 30 -23.91 -29.00 18.52
N ALA A 31 -23.62 -27.96 17.71
CA ALA A 31 -22.78 -26.89 18.17
C ALA A 31 -23.46 -25.99 19.20
N TYR A 32 -22.69 -25.56 20.17
CA TYR A 32 -23.11 -24.68 21.25
C TYR A 32 -22.13 -23.52 21.39
N LEU A 33 -22.65 -22.29 21.45
CA LEU A 33 -21.87 -21.07 21.63
C LEU A 33 -21.66 -20.81 23.13
N SER A 34 -20.42 -20.74 23.57
CA SER A 34 -20.08 -20.34 24.93
C SER A 34 -20.38 -18.85 25.14
N VAL A 35 -20.91 -18.51 26.31
CA VAL A 35 -21.08 -17.13 26.77
C VAL A 35 -19.74 -16.39 26.93
N GLU A 36 -18.63 -17.13 27.11
CA GLU A 36 -17.28 -16.57 27.25
C GLU A 36 -16.70 -16.08 25.92
N SER A 37 -17.13 -16.67 24.80
CA SER A 37 -16.59 -16.39 23.47
C SER A 37 -17.61 -15.87 22.45
N SER A 38 -18.82 -15.55 22.89
CA SER A 38 -19.91 -15.11 22.02
C SER A 38 -20.79 -14.06 22.73
N ALA A 39 -21.29 -13.09 21.99
CA ALA A 39 -22.18 -12.07 22.52
C ALA A 39 -23.48 -12.66 23.10
N GLU A 40 -23.94 -13.76 22.50
CA GLU A 40 -25.07 -14.56 22.99
C GLU A 40 -24.63 -16.01 23.06
N GLY A 41 -24.71 -16.61 24.24
CA GLY A 41 -24.48 -18.05 24.41
C GLY A 41 -25.72 -18.84 24.01
N GLY A 42 -25.55 -20.12 23.67
CA GLY A 42 -26.64 -20.99 23.36
C GLY A 42 -26.41 -21.89 22.13
N ARG A 43 -27.47 -22.50 21.65
CA ARG A 43 -27.40 -23.38 20.49
C ARG A 43 -27.10 -22.58 19.22
N TRP A 44 -26.12 -23.06 18.43
CA TRP A 44 -25.80 -22.47 17.15
C TRP A 44 -26.97 -22.53 16.17
N ARG A 45 -27.08 -21.53 15.33
CA ARG A 45 -27.98 -21.51 14.17
C ARG A 45 -27.20 -20.92 12.99
N THR A 46 -27.03 -21.74 11.96
CA THR A 46 -26.31 -21.33 10.74
C THR A 46 -27.07 -20.23 10.01
N LEU A 47 -26.40 -19.10 9.77
CA LEU A 47 -26.98 -18.02 8.99
C LEU A 47 -26.96 -18.37 7.48
N PRO A 48 -27.92 -17.87 6.68
CA PRO A 48 -28.08 -18.26 5.29
C PRO A 48 -26.78 -18.11 4.46
N TYR A 49 -26.05 -17.01 4.64
CA TYR A 49 -24.78 -16.80 3.93
C TYR A 49 -23.63 -17.67 4.46
N GLN A 50 -23.67 -18.13 5.70
CA GLN A 50 -22.66 -19.04 6.26
C GLN A 50 -22.80 -20.46 5.74
N LYS A 51 -24.02 -20.88 5.44
CA LYS A 51 -24.34 -22.24 5.00
C LYS A 51 -23.48 -22.67 3.82
N GLY A 52 -23.40 -21.89 2.76
CA GLY A 52 -22.62 -22.23 1.57
C GLY A 52 -21.11 -22.34 1.83
N ILE A 53 -20.58 -21.50 2.74
CA ILE A 53 -19.16 -21.55 3.15
C ILE A 53 -18.91 -22.83 3.97
N MET A 54 -19.80 -23.17 4.89
CA MET A 54 -19.69 -24.33 5.75
C MET A 54 -19.84 -25.64 4.95
N ASP A 55 -20.83 -25.73 4.07
CA ASP A 55 -21.09 -26.94 3.31
C ASP A 55 -19.98 -27.22 2.27
N ALA A 56 -19.30 -26.19 1.75
CA ALA A 56 -18.13 -26.36 0.89
C ALA A 56 -16.98 -27.12 1.60
N VAL A 57 -16.90 -27.10 2.92
CA VAL A 57 -15.88 -27.85 3.68
C VAL A 57 -16.12 -29.35 3.61
N THR A 58 -17.40 -29.78 3.60
CA THR A 58 -17.78 -31.19 3.57
C THR A 58 -18.11 -31.71 2.16
N ASP A 59 -18.08 -30.83 1.16
CA ASP A 59 -18.22 -31.18 -0.24
C ASP A 59 -16.96 -31.95 -0.74
N PRO A 60 -17.09 -33.21 -1.20
CA PRO A 60 -15.95 -34.04 -1.60
C PRO A 60 -15.18 -33.47 -2.80
N ASP A 61 -15.80 -32.69 -3.67
CA ASP A 61 -15.19 -32.16 -4.89
C ASP A 61 -14.35 -30.90 -4.63
N ILE A 62 -14.54 -30.26 -3.48
CA ILE A 62 -13.83 -29.02 -3.11
C ILE A 62 -12.62 -29.36 -2.24
N GLU A 63 -11.43 -28.96 -2.66
CA GLU A 63 -10.17 -29.13 -1.91
C GLU A 63 -9.76 -27.86 -1.14
N GLN A 64 -10.02 -26.68 -1.73
CA GLN A 64 -9.58 -25.40 -1.17
C GLN A 64 -10.71 -24.37 -1.13
N ILE A 65 -10.78 -23.62 -0.05
CA ILE A 65 -11.79 -22.60 0.20
C ILE A 65 -11.08 -21.31 0.62
N SER A 66 -11.36 -20.20 -0.07
CA SER A 66 -10.85 -18.88 0.27
C SER A 66 -11.99 -17.93 0.61
N VAL A 67 -11.95 -17.35 1.81
CA VAL A 67 -13.00 -16.48 2.31
C VAL A 67 -12.46 -15.05 2.51
N MET A 68 -12.72 -14.18 1.54
CA MET A 68 -12.48 -12.75 1.67
C MET A 68 -13.68 -12.14 2.39
N LYS A 69 -13.45 -11.65 3.60
CA LYS A 69 -14.54 -11.32 4.52
C LYS A 69 -14.34 -10.00 5.25
N SER A 70 -15.43 -9.40 5.68
CA SER A 70 -15.40 -8.35 6.69
C SER A 70 -15.34 -8.93 8.12
N ALA A 71 -15.19 -8.04 9.10
CA ALA A 71 -15.56 -8.34 10.48
C ALA A 71 -17.07 -8.62 10.60
N ARG A 72 -17.51 -9.16 11.74
CA ARG A 72 -18.92 -9.33 12.14
C ARG A 72 -19.73 -10.35 11.32
N VAL A 73 -19.10 -11.20 10.49
CA VAL A 73 -19.78 -12.23 9.68
C VAL A 73 -19.70 -13.62 10.28
N GLY A 74 -19.04 -13.77 11.43
CA GLY A 74 -18.99 -15.03 12.18
C GLY A 74 -17.98 -16.05 11.66
N TYR A 75 -16.95 -15.66 10.91
CA TYR A 75 -15.97 -16.55 10.31
C TYR A 75 -15.17 -17.37 11.33
N SER A 76 -14.72 -16.78 12.43
CA SER A 76 -13.99 -17.51 13.49
C SER A 76 -14.83 -18.67 14.07
N LYS A 77 -16.15 -18.49 14.19
CA LYS A 77 -17.05 -19.57 14.63
C LYS A 77 -17.17 -20.68 13.58
N ILE A 78 -17.12 -20.34 12.27
CA ILE A 78 -17.05 -21.35 11.20
C ILE A 78 -15.78 -22.20 11.37
N LEU A 79 -14.61 -21.58 11.63
CA LEU A 79 -13.37 -22.33 11.91
C LEU A 79 -13.51 -23.25 13.13
N ASN A 80 -14.13 -22.77 14.20
CA ASN A 80 -14.42 -23.58 15.37
C ASN A 80 -15.28 -24.80 15.03
N HIS A 81 -16.32 -24.62 14.21
CA HIS A 81 -17.20 -25.72 13.79
C HIS A 81 -16.50 -26.71 12.87
N ILE A 82 -15.58 -26.26 12.01
CA ILE A 82 -14.73 -27.17 11.21
C ILE A 82 -13.90 -28.06 12.13
N ILE A 83 -13.25 -27.46 13.12
CA ILE A 83 -12.44 -28.20 14.11
C ILE A 83 -13.32 -29.19 14.88
N ALA A 84 -14.45 -28.73 15.40
CA ALA A 84 -15.37 -29.54 16.19
C ALA A 84 -15.97 -30.71 15.39
N TYR A 85 -16.35 -30.48 14.14
CA TYR A 85 -16.83 -31.51 13.21
C TYR A 85 -15.79 -32.62 13.02
N HIS A 86 -14.53 -32.23 12.78
CA HIS A 86 -13.43 -33.16 12.56
C HIS A 86 -12.84 -33.72 13.87
N ILE A 87 -13.33 -33.35 15.03
CA ILE A 87 -13.10 -34.06 16.29
C ILE A 87 -14.17 -35.12 16.51
N HIS A 88 -15.44 -34.80 16.21
CA HIS A 88 -16.58 -35.65 16.54
C HIS A 88 -17.02 -36.58 15.43
N ASN A 89 -17.23 -36.05 14.19
CA ASN A 89 -17.94 -36.77 13.12
C ASN A 89 -16.99 -37.42 12.10
N ASP A 90 -15.82 -36.80 11.84
CA ASP A 90 -14.84 -37.26 10.85
C ASP A 90 -13.41 -37.03 11.34
N PRO A 91 -12.95 -37.75 12.40
CA PRO A 91 -11.68 -37.51 13.06
C PRO A 91 -10.47 -37.57 12.12
N CYS A 92 -9.59 -36.58 12.22
CA CYS A 92 -8.40 -36.51 11.38
C CYS A 92 -7.35 -35.53 11.96
N PRO A 93 -6.10 -35.54 11.46
CA PRO A 93 -5.10 -34.54 11.80
C PRO A 93 -5.45 -33.16 11.24
N ILE A 94 -5.53 -32.14 12.12
CA ILE A 94 -5.90 -30.75 11.83
C ILE A 94 -4.75 -29.83 12.20
N MET A 95 -4.52 -28.78 11.42
CA MET A 95 -3.67 -27.65 11.75
C MET A 95 -4.45 -26.37 11.59
N ILE A 96 -4.34 -25.46 12.56
CA ILE A 96 -4.77 -24.07 12.40
C ILE A 96 -3.56 -23.15 12.54
N VAL A 97 -3.45 -22.19 11.63
CA VAL A 97 -2.38 -21.21 11.56
C VAL A 97 -2.97 -19.85 11.92
N GLN A 98 -2.40 -19.21 12.95
CA GLN A 98 -2.72 -17.85 13.38
C GLN A 98 -1.55 -16.92 13.04
N PRO A 99 -1.73 -15.59 12.99
CA PRO A 99 -0.66 -14.64 12.66
C PRO A 99 0.59 -14.81 13.53
N THR A 100 0.41 -14.92 14.83
CA THR A 100 1.49 -15.12 15.81
C THR A 100 1.24 -16.34 16.70
N ILE A 101 2.24 -16.73 17.49
CA ILE A 101 2.09 -17.82 18.47
C ILE A 101 1.25 -17.38 19.67
N GLU A 102 1.29 -16.09 19.99
CA GLU A 102 0.48 -15.44 21.00
C GLU A 102 -1.00 -15.52 20.62
N ASP A 103 -1.34 -15.20 19.36
CA ASP A 103 -2.69 -15.33 18.81
C ASP A 103 -3.17 -16.79 18.84
N ALA A 104 -2.30 -17.73 18.48
CA ALA A 104 -2.61 -19.16 18.53
C ALA A 104 -2.90 -19.62 19.97
N THR A 105 -2.16 -19.09 20.93
CA THR A 105 -2.36 -19.39 22.36
C THR A 105 -3.66 -18.77 22.89
N GLY A 106 -3.94 -17.52 22.52
CA GLY A 106 -5.20 -16.84 22.82
C GLY A 106 -6.40 -17.60 22.25
N TYR A 107 -6.35 -17.94 20.97
CA TYR A 107 -7.40 -18.70 20.29
C TYR A 107 -7.67 -20.06 20.96
N SER A 108 -6.62 -20.76 21.40
CA SER A 108 -6.77 -22.02 22.14
C SER A 108 -7.52 -21.85 23.46
N LYS A 109 -7.25 -20.77 24.20
CA LYS A 109 -7.88 -20.49 25.50
C LYS A 109 -9.28 -19.95 25.37
N GLU A 110 -9.47 -19.00 24.47
CA GLU A 110 -10.69 -18.19 24.39
C GLU A 110 -11.76 -18.79 23.48
N GLU A 111 -11.35 -19.57 22.48
CA GLU A 111 -12.25 -20.15 21.49
C GLU A 111 -12.35 -21.69 21.61
N ILE A 112 -11.22 -22.40 21.57
CA ILE A 112 -11.21 -23.87 21.53
C ILE A 112 -11.60 -24.48 22.90
N ALA A 113 -11.05 -24.00 23.99
CA ALA A 113 -11.32 -24.59 25.32
C ALA A 113 -12.81 -24.42 25.72
N PRO A 114 -13.46 -23.24 25.57
CA PRO A 114 -14.88 -23.11 25.83
C PRO A 114 -15.75 -23.97 24.88
N MET A 115 -15.39 -24.05 23.59
CA MET A 115 -16.12 -24.90 22.63
C MET A 115 -16.10 -26.38 23.05
N LEU A 116 -14.93 -26.90 23.43
CA LEU A 116 -14.78 -28.31 23.86
C LEU A 116 -15.55 -28.60 25.16
N ARG A 117 -15.61 -27.63 26.08
CA ARG A 117 -16.31 -27.77 27.37
C ARG A 117 -17.84 -27.71 27.20
N ASP A 118 -18.34 -26.77 26.38
CA ASP A 118 -19.77 -26.42 26.34
C ASP A 118 -20.54 -27.19 25.26
N THR A 119 -19.86 -27.75 24.23
CA THR A 119 -20.48 -28.59 23.23
C THR A 119 -20.55 -30.04 23.69
N LYS A 120 -21.75 -30.51 24.02
CA LYS A 120 -21.99 -31.83 24.64
C LYS A 120 -21.32 -33.00 23.93
N CYS A 121 -21.37 -33.07 22.62
CA CYS A 121 -20.79 -34.16 21.83
C CYS A 121 -19.25 -34.19 21.83
N LEU A 122 -18.60 -33.12 22.27
CA LEU A 122 -17.14 -33.01 22.34
C LEU A 122 -16.60 -33.34 23.74
N GLN A 123 -17.47 -33.35 24.76
CA GLN A 123 -17.07 -33.63 26.13
C GLN A 123 -16.45 -35.01 26.28
N GLY A 124 -15.26 -35.08 26.85
CA GLY A 124 -14.52 -36.32 27.07
C GLY A 124 -13.73 -36.84 25.86
N LEU A 125 -13.91 -36.24 24.64
CA LEU A 125 -13.09 -36.61 23.47
C LEU A 125 -11.68 -36.04 23.51
N VAL A 126 -11.50 -34.88 24.14
CA VAL A 126 -10.20 -34.22 24.29
C VAL A 126 -9.92 -34.08 25.79
N SER A 127 -8.81 -34.66 26.27
CA SER A 127 -8.41 -34.53 27.67
C SER A 127 -7.97 -33.10 28.00
N ASP A 128 -8.14 -32.72 29.28
CA ASP A 128 -7.73 -31.38 29.74
C ASP A 128 -6.21 -31.20 29.62
N ALA A 129 -5.75 -30.02 29.25
CA ALA A 129 -4.32 -29.67 29.16
C ALA A 129 -3.58 -29.74 30.52
N LYS A 130 -4.35 -29.83 31.62
CA LYS A 130 -3.85 -30.05 33.00
C LYS A 130 -3.80 -31.51 33.43
N ALA A 131 -4.26 -32.43 32.57
CA ALA A 131 -4.17 -33.85 32.90
C ALA A 131 -2.71 -34.29 33.01
N LYS A 132 -2.43 -35.19 33.99
CA LYS A 132 -1.07 -35.68 34.30
C LYS A 132 -0.41 -36.48 33.15
N ASP A 133 -1.12 -36.78 32.08
CA ASP A 133 -0.64 -37.53 30.91
C ASP A 133 0.31 -36.76 30.00
N GLY A 134 0.41 -35.42 30.16
CA GLY A 134 1.35 -34.56 29.44
C GLY A 134 1.17 -34.48 27.93
N GLN A 135 0.16 -35.16 27.37
CA GLN A 135 -0.03 -35.30 25.93
C GLN A 135 -0.77 -34.10 25.32
N ASN A 136 -1.59 -33.38 26.10
CA ASN A 136 -2.31 -32.22 25.69
C ASN A 136 -1.69 -30.92 26.22
N THR A 137 -1.43 -29.99 25.35
CA THR A 137 -0.90 -28.67 25.66
C THR A 137 -1.85 -27.57 25.14
N LEU A 138 -1.52 -26.30 25.37
CA LEU A 138 -2.28 -25.18 24.80
C LEU A 138 -2.27 -25.22 23.28
N LEU A 139 -1.17 -25.64 22.66
CA LEU A 139 -0.98 -25.64 21.21
C LEU A 139 -1.21 -26.99 20.53
N GLN A 140 -1.45 -28.04 21.30
CA GLN A 140 -1.71 -29.38 20.77
C GLN A 140 -2.84 -30.06 21.56
N LYS A 141 -3.80 -30.63 20.84
CA LYS A 141 -4.92 -31.38 21.38
C LYS A 141 -4.98 -32.74 20.69
N LEU A 142 -4.92 -33.82 21.46
CA LEU A 142 -5.10 -35.20 20.97
C LEU A 142 -6.54 -35.65 21.22
N PHE A 143 -7.10 -36.34 20.27
CA PHE A 143 -8.42 -36.97 20.35
C PHE A 143 -8.42 -38.31 19.58
N PRO A 144 -9.34 -39.21 19.83
CA PRO A 144 -9.43 -40.48 19.11
C PRO A 144 -9.52 -40.27 17.59
N GLY A 145 -8.57 -40.83 16.84
CA GLY A 145 -8.52 -40.74 15.37
C GLY A 145 -7.86 -39.49 14.80
N GLY A 146 -7.37 -38.54 15.65
CA GLY A 146 -6.72 -37.33 15.14
C GLY A 146 -6.02 -36.47 16.18
N ASN A 147 -5.57 -35.33 15.74
CA ASN A 147 -5.00 -34.29 16.58
C ASN A 147 -5.25 -32.91 15.98
N LEU A 148 -5.31 -31.89 16.84
CA LEU A 148 -5.31 -30.49 16.48
C LEU A 148 -3.99 -29.86 16.90
N THR A 149 -3.32 -29.15 15.97
CA THR A 149 -2.12 -28.37 16.26
C THR A 149 -2.37 -26.91 15.89
N LEU A 150 -2.07 -26.01 16.81
CA LEU A 150 -2.15 -24.56 16.61
C LEU A 150 -0.72 -24.02 16.41
N VAL A 151 -0.50 -23.24 15.36
CA VAL A 151 0.82 -22.71 15.00
C VAL A 151 0.76 -21.22 14.69
N GLY A 152 1.86 -20.50 14.94
CA GLY A 152 2.03 -19.13 14.50
C GLY A 152 2.68 -19.08 13.10
N ALA A 153 2.19 -18.20 12.24
CA ALA A 153 2.67 -18.04 10.87
C ALA A 153 4.12 -17.58 10.77
N ASN A 154 4.66 -16.96 11.82
CA ASN A 154 6.05 -16.51 11.89
C ASN A 154 7.05 -17.65 12.16
N SER A 155 6.59 -18.85 12.57
CA SER A 155 7.45 -19.98 12.98
C SER A 155 7.54 -21.07 11.89
N PRO A 156 8.70 -21.25 11.23
CA PRO A 156 8.90 -22.35 10.28
C PRO A 156 8.74 -23.73 10.90
N ARG A 157 9.05 -23.87 12.20
CA ARG A 157 9.02 -25.16 12.92
C ARG A 157 7.63 -25.78 12.94
N GLY A 158 6.57 -24.96 13.01
CA GLY A 158 5.19 -25.44 13.03
C GLY A 158 4.77 -26.19 11.77
N PHE A 159 5.44 -25.91 10.65
CA PHE A 159 5.17 -26.55 9.36
C PHE A 159 6.05 -27.77 9.06
N ARG A 160 7.06 -28.06 9.87
CA ARG A 160 8.01 -29.15 9.61
C ARG A 160 7.52 -30.48 10.15
N ARG A 161 7.83 -31.59 9.47
CA ARG A 161 7.66 -32.98 9.93
C ARG A 161 6.23 -33.35 10.33
N VAL A 162 5.23 -32.74 9.71
CA VAL A 162 3.82 -33.02 9.97
C VAL A 162 3.05 -33.27 8.68
N SER A 163 2.11 -34.20 8.72
CA SER A 163 1.10 -34.39 7.68
C SER A 163 -0.26 -34.06 8.28
N ARG A 164 -1.06 -33.28 7.57
CA ARG A 164 -2.37 -32.78 8.02
C ARG A 164 -3.40 -32.96 6.92
N ARG A 165 -4.58 -33.48 7.27
CA ARG A 165 -5.69 -33.56 6.31
C ARG A 165 -6.39 -32.21 6.17
N ILE A 166 -6.55 -31.52 7.29
CA ILE A 166 -7.21 -30.22 7.33
C ILE A 166 -6.18 -29.16 7.73
N VAL A 167 -6.09 -28.08 6.93
CA VAL A 167 -5.29 -26.91 7.27
C VAL A 167 -6.16 -25.66 7.18
N LEU A 168 -6.25 -24.94 8.28
CA LEU A 168 -7.01 -23.72 8.44
C LEU A 168 -6.04 -22.55 8.59
N PHE A 169 -6.22 -21.51 7.79
CA PHE A 169 -5.45 -20.27 7.86
C PHE A 169 -6.38 -19.12 8.26
N ASP A 170 -6.16 -18.55 9.42
CA ASP A 170 -6.95 -17.43 9.93
C ASP A 170 -6.16 -16.13 9.80
N GLU A 171 -6.82 -15.05 9.41
CA GLU A 171 -6.26 -13.70 9.22
C GLU A 171 -4.96 -13.69 8.40
N THR A 172 -5.02 -14.27 7.19
CA THR A 172 -3.86 -14.47 6.30
C THR A 172 -3.13 -13.20 5.92
N ASP A 173 -3.84 -12.06 5.87
CA ASP A 173 -3.23 -10.76 5.55
C ASP A 173 -2.38 -10.21 6.71
N GLY A 174 -2.58 -10.72 7.93
CA GLY A 174 -1.75 -10.45 9.10
C GLY A 174 -0.42 -11.23 9.13
N TYR A 175 -0.21 -12.18 8.22
CA TYR A 175 1.01 -13.00 8.24
C TYR A 175 2.24 -12.22 7.77
N PRO A 176 3.43 -12.48 8.34
CA PRO A 176 4.67 -11.92 7.83
C PRO A 176 4.95 -12.39 6.40
N ALA A 177 5.81 -11.68 5.67
CA ALA A 177 6.11 -11.96 4.26
C ALA A 177 6.60 -13.40 4.02
N SER A 178 7.24 -14.02 5.00
CA SER A 178 7.77 -15.38 4.95
C SER A 178 7.76 -16.02 6.34
N ALA A 179 7.62 -17.34 6.41
CA ALA A 179 7.90 -18.12 7.62
C ALA A 179 9.42 -18.20 7.79
N GLY A 180 10.01 -17.23 8.47
CA GLY A 180 11.46 -17.11 8.54
C GLY A 180 12.08 -17.07 7.13
N THR A 181 12.99 -18.01 6.83
CA THR A 181 13.65 -18.15 5.52
C THR A 181 12.96 -19.17 4.58
N GLU A 182 11.86 -19.83 5.01
CA GLU A 182 11.30 -21.00 4.29
C GLU A 182 10.24 -20.63 3.24
N GLY A 183 9.79 -19.38 3.20
CA GLY A 183 8.86 -18.92 2.19
C GLY A 183 7.42 -18.75 2.68
N ASP A 184 6.48 -18.74 1.75
CA ASP A 184 5.07 -18.45 1.99
C ASP A 184 4.38 -19.51 2.84
N GLN A 185 3.75 -19.09 3.93
CA GLN A 185 3.12 -19.94 4.94
C GLN A 185 1.96 -20.77 4.37
N ILE A 186 1.18 -20.19 3.47
CA ILE A 186 0.03 -20.88 2.85
C ILE A 186 0.54 -22.01 1.99
N LYS A 187 1.56 -21.75 1.15
CA LYS A 187 2.20 -22.80 0.33
C LYS A 187 2.81 -23.89 1.19
N LEU A 188 3.47 -23.53 2.28
CA LEU A 188 4.05 -24.51 3.22
C LEU A 188 2.96 -25.39 3.84
N GLY A 189 1.84 -24.81 4.28
CA GLY A 189 0.73 -25.55 4.84
C GLY A 189 0.04 -26.46 3.82
N ILE A 190 -0.17 -26.01 2.58
CA ILE A 190 -0.72 -26.83 1.49
C ILE A 190 0.15 -28.07 1.27
N LYS A 191 1.47 -27.95 1.28
CA LYS A 191 2.40 -29.08 1.15
C LYS A 191 2.22 -30.13 2.27
N ARG A 192 1.68 -29.77 3.44
CA ARG A 192 1.41 -30.73 4.52
C ARG A 192 0.16 -31.58 4.28
N THR A 193 -0.66 -31.24 3.28
CA THR A 193 -1.90 -31.94 2.98
C THR A 193 -1.79 -32.95 1.82
N GLU A 194 -0.68 -32.97 1.08
CA GLU A 194 -0.54 -33.71 -0.19
C GLU A 194 -0.73 -35.23 -0.07
N PHE A 195 -0.52 -35.81 1.12
CA PHE A 195 -0.76 -37.24 1.33
C PHE A 195 -2.24 -37.65 1.45
N PHE A 196 -3.15 -36.66 1.58
CA PHE A 196 -4.57 -36.95 1.79
C PHE A 196 -5.38 -36.60 0.54
N ALA A 197 -6.02 -37.61 -0.06
CA ALA A 197 -6.89 -37.41 -1.22
C ALA A 197 -8.13 -36.56 -0.89
N ASN A 198 -8.60 -36.62 0.36
CA ASN A 198 -9.75 -35.88 0.88
C ASN A 198 -9.32 -34.66 1.74
N ARG A 199 -8.21 -34.02 1.38
CA ARG A 199 -7.68 -32.84 2.06
C ARG A 199 -8.63 -31.66 1.96
N LYS A 200 -8.57 -30.78 2.98
CA LYS A 200 -9.25 -29.48 2.97
C LYS A 200 -8.31 -28.38 3.42
N ILE A 201 -8.29 -27.31 2.65
CA ILE A 201 -7.52 -26.12 2.92
C ILE A 201 -8.51 -24.95 3.00
N VAL A 202 -8.59 -24.28 4.14
CA VAL A 202 -9.50 -23.14 4.34
C VAL A 202 -8.67 -21.93 4.72
N ALA A 203 -8.75 -20.86 3.94
CA ALA A 203 -8.07 -19.61 4.21
C ALA A 203 -9.07 -18.45 4.29
N GLY A 204 -8.96 -17.62 5.30
CA GLY A 204 -9.83 -16.47 5.41
C GLY A 204 -9.13 -15.28 6.07
N SER A 205 -9.52 -14.10 5.65
CA SER A 205 -9.01 -12.83 6.19
C SER A 205 -9.92 -11.65 5.82
N THR A 206 -9.83 -10.61 6.61
CA THR A 206 -10.11 -9.26 6.13
C THR A 206 -9.01 -8.87 5.13
N PRO A 207 -9.36 -8.34 3.95
CA PRO A 207 -8.35 -7.91 2.98
C PRO A 207 -7.68 -6.62 3.44
N THR A 208 -6.53 -6.31 2.84
CA THR A 208 -5.77 -5.08 3.11
C THR A 208 -5.74 -4.18 1.87
N VAL A 209 -4.57 -3.79 1.41
CA VAL A 209 -4.42 -2.93 0.23
C VAL A 209 -4.39 -3.77 -1.04
N LYS A 210 -5.00 -3.27 -2.09
CA LYS A 210 -5.03 -3.91 -3.42
C LYS A 210 -3.64 -4.31 -3.90
N ASP A 211 -3.54 -5.45 -4.59
CA ASP A 211 -2.31 -6.09 -5.07
C ASP A 211 -1.38 -6.63 -3.96
N PHE A 212 -1.61 -6.29 -2.69
CA PHE A 212 -0.81 -6.76 -1.55
C PHE A 212 -1.55 -7.78 -0.70
N SER A 213 -2.86 -7.66 -0.60
CA SER A 213 -3.71 -8.58 0.13
C SER A 213 -3.50 -10.03 -0.35
N ARG A 214 -3.21 -10.93 0.60
CA ARG A 214 -3.04 -12.35 0.32
C ARG A 214 -4.37 -13.02 0.04
N ILE A 215 -5.38 -12.65 0.84
CA ILE A 215 -6.72 -13.21 0.64
C ILE A 215 -7.34 -12.76 -0.68
N GLU A 216 -7.07 -11.54 -1.13
CA GLU A 216 -7.46 -11.09 -2.48
C GLU A 216 -6.84 -11.96 -3.56
N LYS A 217 -5.53 -12.23 -3.47
CA LYS A 217 -4.82 -13.08 -4.45
C LYS A 217 -5.37 -14.50 -4.48
N LEU A 218 -5.69 -15.06 -3.31
CA LEU A 218 -6.33 -16.38 -3.23
C LEU A 218 -7.74 -16.36 -3.82
N PHE A 219 -8.54 -15.35 -3.46
CA PHE A 219 -9.90 -15.18 -3.94
C PHE A 219 -9.96 -14.99 -5.47
N ASN A 220 -9.03 -14.23 -6.05
CA ASN A 220 -8.93 -14.02 -7.50
C ASN A 220 -8.57 -15.29 -8.29
N GLN A 221 -8.07 -16.35 -7.63
CA GLN A 221 -7.78 -17.66 -8.23
C GLN A 221 -8.98 -18.63 -8.18
N THR A 222 -10.12 -18.19 -7.68
CA THR A 222 -11.32 -19.00 -7.43
C THR A 222 -12.45 -18.65 -8.39
N ASP A 223 -13.60 -19.29 -8.22
CA ASP A 223 -14.87 -18.95 -8.87
C ASP A 223 -15.51 -17.65 -8.35
N GLN A 224 -14.91 -16.97 -7.37
CA GLN A 224 -15.26 -15.64 -6.86
C GLN A 224 -16.75 -15.50 -6.49
N ARG A 225 -17.30 -16.42 -5.69
CA ARG A 225 -18.70 -16.40 -5.30
C ARG A 225 -19.06 -15.13 -4.53
N ARG A 226 -20.18 -14.54 -4.93
CA ARG A 226 -20.84 -13.43 -4.25
C ARG A 226 -22.21 -13.87 -3.76
N TYR A 227 -22.66 -13.31 -2.61
CA TYR A 227 -23.97 -13.65 -2.06
C TYR A 227 -25.03 -12.73 -2.65
N TYR A 228 -25.88 -13.27 -3.53
CA TYR A 228 -26.95 -12.55 -4.21
C TYR A 228 -28.23 -12.61 -3.39
N VAL A 229 -28.94 -11.50 -3.30
CA VAL A 229 -30.20 -11.37 -2.59
C VAL A 229 -31.25 -10.75 -3.50
N PRO A 230 -32.55 -11.16 -3.39
CA PRO A 230 -33.60 -10.59 -4.20
C PRO A 230 -33.92 -9.15 -3.80
N CYS A 231 -34.22 -8.31 -4.78
CA CYS A 231 -34.77 -6.98 -4.53
C CYS A 231 -36.13 -7.11 -3.80
N PRO A 232 -36.36 -6.38 -2.71
CA PRO A 232 -37.61 -6.49 -1.96
C PRO A 232 -38.80 -5.76 -2.62
N ASN A 233 -38.59 -5.13 -3.76
CA ASN A 233 -39.65 -4.55 -4.57
C ASN A 233 -40.41 -5.68 -5.30
N PRO A 234 -41.70 -5.87 -5.06
CA PRO A 234 -42.48 -6.97 -5.66
C PRO A 234 -42.51 -6.94 -7.21
N LYS A 235 -42.33 -5.75 -7.78
CA LYS A 235 -42.30 -5.58 -9.25
C LYS A 235 -40.95 -5.82 -9.89
N CYS A 236 -39.88 -5.91 -9.10
CA CYS A 236 -38.50 -6.02 -9.61
C CYS A 236 -37.96 -7.45 -9.54
N ASN A 237 -38.00 -8.07 -8.39
CA ASN A 237 -37.46 -9.41 -8.10
C ASN A 237 -36.04 -9.70 -8.64
N HIS A 238 -35.25 -8.64 -8.92
CA HIS A 238 -33.90 -8.75 -9.44
C HIS A 238 -32.94 -9.27 -8.35
N MET A 239 -32.13 -10.27 -8.70
CA MET A 239 -31.10 -10.81 -7.81
C MET A 239 -29.83 -9.95 -7.92
N GLN A 240 -29.39 -9.37 -6.80
CA GLN A 240 -28.24 -8.51 -6.73
C GLN A 240 -27.34 -8.84 -5.54
N TYR A 241 -26.04 -8.68 -5.66
CA TYR A 241 -25.20 -8.66 -4.47
C TYR A 241 -25.10 -7.22 -3.94
N LEU A 242 -25.10 -7.08 -2.61
CA LEU A 242 -25.06 -5.77 -1.98
C LEU A 242 -23.71 -5.12 -2.23
N LYS A 243 -23.73 -3.97 -2.90
CA LYS A 243 -22.62 -3.05 -3.08
C LYS A 243 -22.93 -1.73 -2.42
N TRP A 244 -21.89 -1.05 -1.96
CA TRP A 244 -22.02 0.27 -1.39
C TRP A 244 -22.60 1.31 -2.39
N GLU A 245 -22.29 1.18 -3.67
CA GLU A 245 -22.44 2.26 -4.65
C GLU A 245 -23.72 2.27 -5.49
N LYS A 246 -24.60 1.26 -5.47
CA LYS A 246 -25.68 1.24 -6.48
C LYS A 246 -26.96 0.51 -6.05
N CYS A 247 -27.92 1.25 -5.55
CA CYS A 247 -29.33 0.95 -5.78
C CYS A 247 -30.15 2.25 -5.79
N ASN A 248 -30.86 2.54 -6.89
CA ASN A 248 -31.79 3.68 -6.97
C ASN A 248 -33.11 3.44 -6.23
N TYR A 249 -33.30 2.29 -5.59
CA TYR A 249 -34.45 1.96 -4.78
C TYR A 249 -34.11 2.03 -3.30
N HIS A 250 -34.84 2.82 -2.54
CA HIS A 250 -34.67 2.91 -1.10
C HIS A 250 -35.13 1.61 -0.44
N ILE A 251 -34.21 0.79 0.04
CA ILE A 251 -34.47 -0.47 0.72
C ILE A 251 -34.44 -0.23 2.24
N PRO A 252 -35.58 -0.32 2.96
CA PRO A 252 -35.57 -0.15 4.39
C PRO A 252 -34.86 -1.33 5.08
N HIS A 253 -34.14 -1.05 6.16
CA HIS A 253 -33.38 -2.06 6.92
C HIS A 253 -34.24 -3.27 7.36
N THR A 254 -35.50 -3.05 7.65
CA THR A 254 -36.46 -4.11 8.03
C THR A 254 -36.60 -5.22 6.98
N LYS A 255 -36.25 -4.95 5.73
CA LYS A 255 -36.23 -5.96 4.65
C LYS A 255 -34.92 -6.77 4.57
N LYS A 256 -33.87 -6.37 5.28
CA LYS A 256 -32.56 -7.03 5.26
C LYS A 256 -32.67 -8.52 5.54
N ARG A 257 -33.34 -8.90 6.63
CA ARG A 257 -33.50 -10.31 7.02
C ARG A 257 -34.22 -11.11 5.93
N TRP A 258 -35.33 -10.59 5.41
CA TRP A 258 -36.10 -11.21 4.35
C TRP A 258 -35.27 -11.45 3.08
N MET A 259 -34.43 -10.47 2.70
CA MET A 259 -33.53 -10.56 1.55
C MET A 259 -32.43 -11.61 1.77
N VAL A 260 -31.76 -11.56 2.92
CA VAL A 260 -30.65 -12.48 3.23
C VAL A 260 -31.13 -13.93 3.37
N GLU A 261 -32.31 -14.17 3.93
CA GLU A 261 -32.91 -15.52 4.04
C GLU A 261 -33.23 -16.14 2.67
N ARG A 262 -33.40 -15.32 1.64
CA ARG A 262 -33.70 -15.74 0.26
C ARG A 262 -32.53 -15.58 -0.69
N GLY A 263 -31.35 -15.30 -0.15
CA GLY A 263 -30.13 -15.14 -0.92
C GLY A 263 -29.50 -16.47 -1.29
N GLU A 264 -28.63 -16.42 -2.27
CA GLU A 264 -27.85 -17.57 -2.75
C GLU A 264 -26.45 -17.16 -3.18
N TRP A 265 -25.51 -18.10 -3.08
CA TRP A 265 -24.17 -17.94 -3.59
C TRP A 265 -24.13 -18.19 -5.09
N ARG A 266 -23.53 -17.25 -5.85
CA ARG A 266 -23.30 -17.38 -7.28
C ARG A 266 -21.85 -17.19 -7.61
N ALA A 267 -21.28 -18.08 -8.44
CA ALA A 267 -19.97 -17.92 -9.02
C ALA A 267 -19.97 -16.74 -10.02
N THR A 268 -18.92 -15.91 -9.99
CA THR A 268 -18.77 -14.76 -10.89
C THR A 268 -17.55 -14.89 -11.81
N ALA A 269 -16.73 -15.92 -11.63
CA ALA A 269 -15.57 -16.23 -12.46
C ALA A 269 -15.50 -17.73 -12.77
N PRO A 270 -14.87 -18.15 -13.90
CA PRO A 270 -14.61 -19.54 -14.21
C PRO A 270 -13.57 -20.14 -13.26
N SER A 271 -13.74 -21.41 -12.89
CA SER A 271 -12.83 -22.14 -12.01
C SER A 271 -12.84 -23.63 -12.35
N ASN A 272 -11.81 -24.35 -11.87
CA ASN A 272 -11.75 -25.82 -11.99
C ASN A 272 -12.66 -26.56 -10.99
N GLY A 273 -13.43 -25.85 -10.18
CA GLY A 273 -14.33 -26.41 -9.15
C GLY A 273 -13.66 -26.86 -7.85
N LYS A 274 -12.35 -27.10 -7.85
CA LYS A 274 -11.63 -27.58 -6.65
C LYS A 274 -11.24 -26.47 -5.69
N HIS A 275 -11.09 -25.25 -6.17
CA HIS A 275 -10.80 -24.07 -5.37
C HIS A 275 -11.94 -23.06 -5.52
N VAL A 276 -12.71 -22.89 -4.45
CA VAL A 276 -13.86 -21.98 -4.41
C VAL A 276 -13.58 -20.78 -3.51
N GLY A 277 -14.15 -19.64 -3.87
CA GLY A 277 -13.96 -18.40 -3.13
C GLY A 277 -15.29 -17.77 -2.72
N PHE A 278 -15.32 -17.20 -1.53
CA PHE A 278 -16.48 -16.53 -1.00
C PHE A 278 -16.12 -15.11 -0.59
N HIS A 279 -16.89 -14.12 -1.01
CA HIS A 279 -16.80 -12.77 -0.49
C HIS A 279 -18.08 -12.41 0.27
N ILE A 280 -17.91 -11.98 1.51
CA ILE A 280 -19.01 -11.59 2.39
C ILE A 280 -18.64 -10.37 3.24
N TRP A 281 -19.55 -9.42 3.39
CA TRP A 281 -19.30 -8.21 4.15
C TRP A 281 -20.42 -7.89 5.15
N ALA A 282 -20.17 -6.90 6.02
CA ALA A 282 -21.02 -6.59 7.17
C ALA A 282 -22.47 -6.29 6.81
N ALA A 283 -22.78 -5.82 5.61
CA ALA A 283 -24.14 -5.53 5.21
C ALA A 283 -25.10 -6.74 5.24
N TYR A 284 -24.55 -7.96 5.18
CA TYR A 284 -25.34 -9.20 5.30
C TYR A 284 -25.50 -9.68 6.74
N SER A 285 -24.66 -9.19 7.66
CA SER A 285 -24.64 -9.62 9.06
C SER A 285 -25.91 -9.20 9.83
N TYR A 286 -26.38 -10.06 10.71
CA TYR A 286 -27.49 -9.76 11.63
C TYR A 286 -27.03 -9.13 12.94
N SER A 287 -25.74 -8.85 13.09
CA SER A 287 -25.23 -8.11 14.25
C SER A 287 -25.94 -6.74 14.35
N PRO A 288 -26.38 -6.32 15.56
CA PRO A 288 -27.00 -5.01 15.78
C PRO A 288 -26.15 -3.84 15.25
N ASN A 289 -24.83 -3.92 15.46
CA ASN A 289 -23.87 -2.90 14.99
C ASN A 289 -23.60 -2.95 13.48
N ALA A 290 -24.18 -3.89 12.75
CA ALA A 290 -24.10 -4.00 11.30
C ALA A 290 -25.44 -3.62 10.64
N SER A 291 -26.30 -2.83 11.32
CA SER A 291 -27.47 -2.24 10.67
C SER A 291 -27.02 -1.34 9.51
N TRP A 292 -27.81 -1.21 8.48
CA TRP A 292 -27.43 -0.38 7.34
C TRP A 292 -27.30 1.10 7.71
N GLU A 293 -28.08 1.55 8.69
CA GLU A 293 -27.98 2.88 9.29
C GLU A 293 -26.62 3.07 9.96
N ASN A 294 -26.21 2.14 10.84
CA ASN A 294 -24.90 2.23 11.53
C ASN A 294 -23.74 2.15 10.54
N LEU A 295 -23.84 1.33 9.47
CA LEU A 295 -22.83 1.27 8.43
C LEU A 295 -22.72 2.58 7.64
N MET A 296 -23.86 3.27 7.42
CA MET A 296 -23.87 4.58 6.78
C MET A 296 -23.26 5.64 7.68
N GLU A 297 -23.58 5.65 8.96
CA GLU A 297 -22.98 6.57 9.95
C GLU A 297 -21.46 6.36 10.04
N GLU A 298 -21.00 5.09 10.09
CA GLU A 298 -19.58 4.73 10.09
C GLU A 298 -18.87 5.28 8.84
N PHE A 299 -19.48 5.15 7.66
CA PHE A 299 -18.95 5.70 6.42
C PHE A 299 -18.90 7.23 6.44
N LEU A 300 -19.98 7.90 6.81
CA LEU A 300 -20.03 9.36 6.83
C LEU A 300 -19.01 9.96 7.81
N ALA A 301 -18.71 9.26 8.90
CA ALA A 301 -17.71 9.68 9.87
C ALA A 301 -16.27 9.52 9.35
N CYS A 302 -16.02 8.58 8.42
CA CYS A 302 -14.65 8.25 7.99
C CYS A 302 -14.31 8.67 6.54
N LYS A 303 -15.29 9.07 5.73
CA LYS A 303 -15.14 9.31 4.28
C LYS A 303 -14.07 10.37 3.93
N ASP A 304 -13.83 11.33 4.79
CA ASP A 304 -12.89 12.44 4.57
C ASP A 304 -11.52 12.17 5.22
N ASP A 305 -11.33 11.03 5.91
CA ASP A 305 -10.08 10.60 6.52
C ASP A 305 -9.61 9.29 5.88
N GLN A 306 -8.51 9.32 5.14
CA GLN A 306 -8.00 8.18 4.37
C GLN A 306 -7.70 6.93 5.20
N GLU A 307 -7.13 7.07 6.41
CA GLU A 307 -6.79 5.89 7.24
C GLU A 307 -8.07 5.28 7.86
N GLN A 308 -9.04 6.09 8.22
CA GLN A 308 -10.33 5.61 8.69
C GLN A 308 -11.15 5.00 7.55
N LEU A 309 -11.16 5.63 6.36
CA LEU A 309 -11.81 5.10 5.16
C LEU A 309 -11.20 3.75 4.75
N LYS A 310 -9.89 3.62 4.79
CA LYS A 310 -9.20 2.35 4.57
C LYS A 310 -9.67 1.27 5.56
N THR A 311 -9.78 1.62 6.83
CA THR A 311 -10.29 0.71 7.85
C THR A 311 -11.73 0.29 7.55
N PHE A 312 -12.59 1.22 7.16
CA PHE A 312 -13.98 0.95 6.77
C PHE A 312 -14.04 0.00 5.57
N VAL A 313 -13.31 0.28 4.49
CA VAL A 313 -13.29 -0.56 3.28
C VAL A 313 -12.78 -1.98 3.59
N ASN A 314 -11.67 -2.10 4.31
CA ASN A 314 -11.06 -3.40 4.60
C ASN A 314 -11.86 -4.21 5.61
N VAL A 315 -12.24 -3.59 6.74
CA VAL A 315 -12.80 -4.29 7.89
C VAL A 315 -14.33 -4.38 7.82
N THR A 316 -15.00 -3.35 7.31
CA THR A 316 -16.47 -3.30 7.26
C THR A 316 -17.01 -3.77 5.90
N CYS A 317 -16.43 -3.34 4.77
CA CYS A 317 -16.84 -3.83 3.45
C CYS A 317 -16.20 -5.17 3.08
N GLY A 318 -15.09 -5.56 3.72
CA GLY A 318 -14.36 -6.78 3.35
C GLY A 318 -13.76 -6.70 1.95
N GLU A 319 -13.46 -5.50 1.49
CA GLU A 319 -12.88 -5.20 0.18
C GLU A 319 -11.47 -4.65 0.33
N VAL A 320 -10.64 -4.82 -0.70
CA VAL A 320 -9.31 -4.23 -0.72
C VAL A 320 -9.43 -2.72 -0.85
N TYR A 321 -8.69 -2.00 -0.02
CA TYR A 321 -8.59 -0.56 -0.17
C TYR A 321 -7.71 -0.24 -1.38
N GLU A 322 -8.31 0.40 -2.37
CA GLU A 322 -7.56 1.08 -3.42
C GLU A 322 -7.18 2.45 -2.87
N ASP A 323 -5.91 2.61 -2.54
CA ASP A 323 -5.40 3.94 -2.26
C ASP A 323 -5.59 4.75 -3.56
N GLU A 324 -6.32 5.84 -3.54
CA GLU A 324 -6.46 6.75 -4.70
C GLU A 324 -5.08 7.21 -5.22
N TYR A 325 -4.05 7.12 -4.36
CA TYR A 325 -2.65 7.24 -4.75
C TYR A 325 -2.18 6.14 -5.74
N HIS A 326 -2.93 5.06 -5.94
CA HIS A 326 -2.64 4.02 -6.94
C HIS A 326 -3.32 4.24 -8.31
N THR A 327 -4.17 5.24 -8.48
CA THR A 327 -4.49 5.73 -9.83
C THR A 327 -3.20 6.30 -10.41
N LYS A 328 -2.48 5.46 -11.15
CA LYS A 328 -1.21 5.80 -11.76
C LYS A 328 -1.41 6.95 -12.72
N ALA A 329 -0.61 8.01 -12.59
CA ALA A 329 -0.30 8.80 -13.76
C ALA A 329 0.27 7.80 -14.79
N SER A 330 -0.47 7.48 -15.85
CA SER A 330 0.03 6.60 -16.90
C SER A 330 0.83 7.40 -17.89
N ALA A 331 1.91 6.84 -18.43
CA ALA A 331 2.69 7.50 -19.47
C ALA A 331 1.80 7.92 -20.67
N GLU A 332 0.82 7.08 -21.04
CA GLU A 332 -0.14 7.39 -22.10
C GLU A 332 -1.09 8.54 -21.74
N GLY A 333 -1.55 8.59 -20.47
CA GLY A 333 -2.40 9.69 -19.96
C GLY A 333 -1.65 11.03 -19.97
N LEU A 334 -0.40 11.04 -19.54
CA LEU A 334 0.46 12.23 -19.57
C LEU A 334 0.77 12.67 -21.00
N SER A 335 1.03 11.73 -21.91
CA SER A 335 1.25 12.02 -23.33
C SER A 335 0.01 12.66 -23.98
N LYS A 336 -1.20 12.20 -23.66
CA LYS A 336 -2.45 12.81 -24.13
C LYS A 336 -2.61 14.24 -23.59
N ARG A 337 -2.34 14.45 -22.28
CA ARG A 337 -2.36 15.79 -21.68
C ARG A 337 -1.38 16.74 -22.36
N ALA A 338 -0.15 16.28 -22.61
CA ALA A 338 0.86 17.07 -23.32
C ALA A 338 0.40 17.49 -24.73
N ALA A 339 -0.29 16.61 -25.45
CA ALA A 339 -0.80 16.90 -26.79
C ALA A 339 -1.86 18.02 -26.84
N GLU A 340 -2.52 18.31 -25.70
CA GLU A 340 -3.51 19.38 -25.55
C GLU A 340 -2.88 20.74 -25.22
N GLU A 341 -1.60 20.77 -24.83
CA GLU A 341 -0.86 21.98 -24.50
C GLU A 341 -0.41 22.74 -25.76
N THR A 342 -0.19 24.04 -25.63
CA THR A 342 0.09 24.92 -26.79
C THR A 342 1.50 25.48 -26.82
N TYR A 343 2.24 25.44 -25.70
CA TYR A 343 3.60 25.99 -25.66
C TYR A 343 4.65 25.04 -26.28
N LYS A 344 5.78 25.61 -26.68
CA LYS A 344 6.82 24.87 -27.40
C LYS A 344 8.04 24.60 -26.53
N GLU A 345 8.75 23.53 -26.85
CA GLU A 345 10.05 23.21 -26.26
C GLU A 345 11.00 24.40 -26.34
N GLY A 346 11.69 24.69 -25.24
CA GLY A 346 12.63 25.79 -25.13
C GLY A 346 12.01 27.19 -25.03
N ILE A 347 10.67 27.31 -25.05
CA ILE A 347 9.95 28.59 -24.95
C ILE A 347 9.07 28.56 -23.69
N PRO A 348 9.51 29.15 -22.57
CA PRO A 348 8.69 29.21 -21.37
C PRO A 348 7.38 29.98 -21.61
N PRO A 349 6.23 29.47 -21.15
CA PRO A 349 4.99 30.26 -21.09
C PRO A 349 5.17 31.55 -20.27
N ARG A 350 4.29 32.53 -20.47
CA ARG A 350 4.34 33.82 -19.76
C ARG A 350 4.16 33.70 -18.24
N GLU A 351 3.49 32.62 -17.79
CA GLU A 351 3.22 32.30 -16.40
C GLU A 351 4.49 31.85 -15.66
N VAL A 352 5.51 31.39 -16.39
CA VAL A 352 6.77 30.93 -15.82
C VAL A 352 7.61 32.13 -15.33
N LEU A 353 7.93 32.11 -14.04
CA LEU A 353 8.66 33.19 -13.38
C LEU A 353 10.05 32.76 -12.90
N ILE A 354 10.27 31.47 -12.66
CA ILE A 354 11.50 30.91 -12.12
C ILE A 354 11.88 29.69 -12.97
N LEU A 355 13.16 29.59 -13.35
CA LEU A 355 13.70 28.40 -14.02
C LEU A 355 14.66 27.66 -13.10
N THR A 356 14.49 26.34 -13.03
CA THR A 356 15.38 25.44 -12.29
C THR A 356 15.90 24.35 -13.19
N LEU A 357 17.06 23.77 -12.85
CA LEU A 357 17.67 22.69 -13.60
C LEU A 357 17.97 21.52 -12.64
N GLY A 358 17.50 20.33 -12.98
CA GLY A 358 17.86 19.08 -12.32
C GLY A 358 18.80 18.26 -13.21
N ILE A 359 19.92 17.82 -12.66
CA ILE A 359 20.99 17.14 -13.40
C ILE A 359 21.27 15.81 -12.75
N ASP A 360 21.11 14.73 -13.54
CA ASP A 360 21.48 13.37 -13.17
C ASP A 360 22.81 12.98 -13.82
N VAL A 361 23.74 12.41 -13.04
CA VAL A 361 25.09 12.04 -13.48
C VAL A 361 25.15 10.53 -13.65
N GLN A 362 25.31 10.09 -14.91
CA GLN A 362 25.51 8.68 -15.25
C GLN A 362 26.96 8.40 -15.65
N ASP A 363 27.32 7.15 -15.87
CA ASP A 363 28.71 6.78 -16.21
C ASP A 363 29.13 7.25 -17.62
N ASP A 364 28.18 7.44 -18.52
CA ASP A 364 28.39 7.74 -19.94
C ASP A 364 27.68 9.01 -20.43
N ARG A 365 26.95 9.72 -19.55
CA ARG A 365 26.21 10.93 -19.92
C ARG A 365 25.81 11.77 -18.71
N LEU A 366 25.42 13.01 -18.98
CA LEU A 366 24.63 13.85 -18.08
C LEU A 366 23.23 14.00 -18.68
N SER A 367 22.21 13.68 -17.92
CA SER A 367 20.81 13.87 -18.28
C SER A 367 20.21 14.99 -17.44
N MET A 368 19.41 15.88 -18.03
CA MET A 368 18.94 17.06 -17.32
C MET A 368 17.64 17.62 -17.88
N SER A 369 16.80 18.12 -16.97
CA SER A 369 15.55 18.81 -17.32
C SER A 369 15.51 20.22 -16.74
N VAL A 370 15.09 21.17 -17.58
CA VAL A 370 14.79 22.56 -17.20
C VAL A 370 13.32 22.64 -16.85
N ILE A 371 13.03 22.98 -15.59
CA ILE A 371 11.66 23.08 -15.08
C ILE A 371 11.35 24.54 -14.75
N GLY A 372 10.27 25.05 -15.33
CA GLY A 372 9.72 26.34 -15.00
C GLY A 372 8.73 26.27 -13.84
N PHE A 373 8.72 27.29 -12.98
CA PHE A 373 7.73 27.44 -11.92
C PHE A 373 6.95 28.73 -12.10
N GLY A 374 5.63 28.57 -12.11
CA GLY A 374 4.64 29.63 -12.11
C GLY A 374 4.02 29.85 -10.74
N ARG A 375 3.03 30.76 -10.66
CA ARG A 375 2.25 30.97 -9.44
C ARG A 375 1.55 29.68 -9.01
N ASN A 376 1.27 29.56 -7.73
CA ASN A 376 0.64 28.36 -7.15
C ASN A 376 1.46 27.06 -7.31
N GLU A 377 2.78 27.19 -7.52
CA GLU A 377 3.68 26.03 -7.76
C GLU A 377 3.30 25.21 -9.01
N GLU A 378 2.64 25.80 -10.00
CA GLU A 378 2.50 25.17 -11.30
C GLU A 378 3.89 24.95 -11.91
N MET A 379 4.09 23.78 -12.48
CA MET A 379 5.37 23.33 -13.01
C MET A 379 5.26 23.14 -14.53
N TYR A 380 6.31 23.50 -15.25
CA TYR A 380 6.37 23.41 -16.71
C TYR A 380 7.68 22.75 -17.12
N LEU A 381 7.61 21.64 -17.86
CA LEU A 381 8.79 21.12 -18.55
C LEU A 381 9.15 22.09 -19.66
N ILE A 382 10.31 22.74 -19.60
CA ILE A 382 10.72 23.73 -20.59
C ILE A 382 11.64 23.11 -21.63
N ASP A 383 12.63 22.31 -21.19
CA ASP A 383 13.64 21.73 -22.07
C ASP A 383 14.20 20.47 -21.43
N ARG A 384 14.62 19.51 -22.23
CA ARG A 384 15.37 18.32 -21.79
C ARG A 384 16.62 18.14 -22.62
N LYS A 385 17.77 17.98 -21.97
CA LYS A 385 19.06 17.77 -22.65
C LYS A 385 19.77 16.55 -22.09
N VAL A 386 20.43 15.82 -23.00
CA VAL A 386 21.34 14.73 -22.66
C VAL A 386 22.67 15.02 -23.31
N ILE A 387 23.73 15.07 -22.52
CA ILE A 387 25.09 15.28 -22.98
C ILE A 387 25.86 13.96 -22.82
N TYR A 388 26.20 13.32 -23.94
CA TYR A 388 26.91 12.05 -23.93
C TYR A 388 28.40 12.27 -23.74
N GLY A 389 29.04 11.47 -22.88
CA GLY A 389 30.46 11.50 -22.59
C GLY A 389 30.74 11.04 -21.16
N SER A 390 31.99 10.69 -20.89
CA SER A 390 32.42 10.28 -19.55
C SER A 390 32.60 11.52 -18.64
N PRO A 391 32.06 11.52 -17.43
CA PRO A 391 32.31 12.60 -16.43
C PRO A 391 33.77 12.74 -16.00
N ALA A 392 34.65 11.81 -16.37
CA ALA A 392 36.09 11.98 -16.20
C ALA A 392 36.70 13.04 -17.18
N ARG A 393 35.97 13.42 -18.22
CA ARG A 393 36.44 14.32 -19.29
C ARG A 393 35.97 15.75 -19.05
N ALA A 394 36.86 16.70 -19.27
CA ALA A 394 36.59 18.12 -19.06
C ALA A 394 35.64 18.72 -20.11
N ASP A 395 35.58 18.18 -21.32
CA ASP A 395 34.72 18.63 -22.41
C ASP A 395 33.22 18.40 -22.10
N LEU A 396 32.86 17.33 -21.35
CA LEU A 396 31.51 17.10 -20.88
C LEU A 396 31.03 18.23 -19.95
N TRP A 397 31.89 18.62 -19.02
CA TRP A 397 31.57 19.68 -18.06
C TRP A 397 31.52 21.07 -18.71
N ALA A 398 32.31 21.32 -19.76
CA ALA A 398 32.24 22.56 -20.53
C ALA A 398 30.88 22.70 -21.25
N GLN A 399 30.33 21.61 -21.81
CA GLN A 399 28.99 21.61 -22.40
C GLN A 399 27.90 21.86 -21.32
N LEU A 400 28.07 21.35 -20.10
CA LEU A 400 27.16 21.66 -19.01
C LEU A 400 27.23 23.15 -18.61
N ASP A 401 28.39 23.81 -18.71
CA ASP A 401 28.53 25.25 -18.49
C ASP A 401 27.68 26.06 -19.47
N GLU A 402 27.60 25.63 -20.73
CA GLU A 402 26.75 26.26 -21.74
C GLU A 402 25.27 26.15 -21.37
N VAL A 403 24.85 24.98 -20.84
CA VAL A 403 23.47 24.79 -20.41
C VAL A 403 23.16 25.63 -19.17
N LEU A 404 24.04 25.68 -18.17
CA LEU A 404 23.84 26.49 -16.96
C LEU A 404 23.73 28.00 -17.27
N GLN A 405 24.39 28.46 -18.32
CA GLN A 405 24.36 29.86 -18.77
C GLN A 405 23.31 30.14 -19.85
N SER A 406 22.54 29.12 -20.25
CA SER A 406 21.49 29.27 -21.28
C SER A 406 20.44 30.28 -20.85
N LYS A 407 19.96 31.03 -21.85
CA LYS A 407 18.87 31.99 -21.72
C LYS A 407 17.69 31.52 -22.55
N TYR A 408 16.54 31.52 -21.93
CA TYR A 408 15.27 31.15 -22.55
C TYR A 408 14.44 32.39 -22.77
N LYS A 409 13.93 32.59 -23.97
CA LYS A 409 12.97 33.68 -24.27
C LYS A 409 11.55 33.13 -24.14
N ASN A 410 10.75 33.79 -23.31
CA ASN A 410 9.34 33.42 -23.17
C ASN A 410 8.51 33.91 -24.37
N GLU A 411 7.24 33.60 -24.39
CA GLU A 411 6.29 33.99 -25.43
C GLU A 411 6.22 35.53 -25.67
N ASP A 412 6.47 36.30 -24.63
CA ASP A 412 6.53 37.78 -24.69
C ASP A 412 7.92 38.31 -25.10
N GLY A 413 8.88 37.44 -25.44
CA GLY A 413 10.25 37.79 -25.81
C GLY A 413 11.15 38.17 -24.60
N LYS A 414 10.68 38.02 -23.36
CA LYS A 414 11.45 38.33 -22.16
C LYS A 414 12.44 37.20 -21.86
N GLU A 415 13.68 37.56 -21.51
CA GLU A 415 14.72 36.57 -21.20
C GLU A 415 14.62 36.07 -19.76
N LEU A 416 14.58 34.73 -19.60
CA LEU A 416 14.77 34.01 -18.36
C LEU A 416 16.11 33.29 -18.39
N LYS A 417 16.76 33.22 -17.24
CA LYS A 417 17.94 32.39 -17.00
C LYS A 417 17.63 31.33 -15.98
N ILE A 418 18.44 30.29 -15.92
CA ILE A 418 18.36 29.30 -14.84
C ILE A 418 18.70 29.98 -13.52
N ASP A 419 17.77 30.04 -12.60
CA ASP A 419 17.89 30.73 -11.30
C ASP A 419 18.62 29.89 -10.27
N THR A 420 18.48 28.56 -10.37
CA THR A 420 19.17 27.58 -9.52
C THR A 420 19.22 26.23 -10.21
N ALA A 421 20.24 25.44 -9.90
CA ALA A 421 20.41 24.09 -10.42
C ALA A 421 20.83 23.13 -9.30
N ALA A 422 20.43 21.86 -9.41
CA ALA A 422 20.89 20.81 -8.51
C ALA A 422 21.45 19.64 -9.34
N ILE A 423 22.60 19.15 -8.90
CA ILE A 423 23.28 18.00 -9.52
C ILE A 423 23.45 16.88 -8.50
N ASP A 424 23.10 15.63 -8.89
CA ASP A 424 23.36 14.48 -8.05
C ASP A 424 24.86 14.21 -7.92
N THR A 425 25.25 13.86 -6.70
CA THR A 425 26.65 13.57 -6.35
C THR A 425 26.85 12.14 -5.85
N GLY A 426 25.85 11.29 -6.06
CA GLY A 426 25.82 9.92 -5.51
C GLY A 426 26.50 8.85 -6.36
N GLY A 427 26.91 9.15 -7.60
CA GLY A 427 27.47 8.19 -8.57
C GLY A 427 28.97 7.91 -8.43
N HIS A 428 29.53 7.19 -9.41
CA HIS A 428 30.93 6.79 -9.44
C HIS A 428 31.90 7.99 -9.57
N TYR A 429 31.48 9.08 -10.20
CA TYR A 429 32.29 10.28 -10.44
C TYR A 429 32.07 11.37 -9.39
N THR A 430 31.93 10.97 -8.13
CA THR A 430 31.63 11.86 -7.00
C THR A 430 32.65 13.00 -6.83
N GLN A 431 33.95 12.74 -7.00
CA GLN A 431 34.99 13.75 -6.76
C GLN A 431 35.07 14.77 -7.89
N GLU A 432 34.89 14.36 -9.12
CA GLU A 432 34.78 15.21 -10.31
C GLU A 432 33.56 16.14 -10.17
N THR A 433 32.43 15.58 -9.78
CA THR A 433 31.20 16.34 -9.52
C THR A 433 31.38 17.33 -8.38
N TYR A 434 32.04 16.95 -7.27
CA TYR A 434 32.30 17.86 -6.15
C TYR A 434 33.15 19.05 -6.56
N GLN A 435 34.23 18.81 -7.33
CA GLN A 435 35.09 19.88 -7.83
C GLN A 435 34.32 20.81 -8.77
N TYR A 436 33.51 20.25 -9.68
CA TYR A 436 32.71 21.00 -10.62
C TYR A 436 31.70 21.91 -9.91
N VAL A 437 30.94 21.38 -8.96
CA VAL A 437 29.93 22.13 -8.19
C VAL A 437 30.56 23.26 -7.42
N ARG A 438 31.69 23.01 -6.73
CA ARG A 438 32.40 24.02 -5.96
C ARG A 438 32.79 25.24 -6.78
N GLU A 439 33.25 25.06 -8.00
CA GLU A 439 33.67 26.14 -8.88
C GLU A 439 32.46 26.94 -9.41
N ARG A 440 31.24 26.41 -9.29
CA ARG A 440 30.00 27.00 -9.86
C ARG A 440 28.91 27.29 -8.84
N GLU A 441 29.21 27.22 -7.55
CA GLU A 441 28.27 27.62 -6.48
C GLU A 441 27.70 29.03 -6.70
N GLN A 442 28.51 29.96 -7.26
CA GLN A 442 28.11 31.32 -7.58
C GLN A 442 27.05 31.41 -8.69
N LEU A 443 26.98 30.42 -9.57
CA LEU A 443 25.96 30.31 -10.61
C LEU A 443 24.64 29.74 -10.10
N GLY A 444 24.53 29.46 -8.80
CA GLY A 444 23.34 28.88 -8.19
C GLY A 444 23.29 27.35 -8.29
N LEU A 445 24.38 26.68 -8.70
CA LEU A 445 24.49 25.23 -8.71
C LEU A 445 24.72 24.69 -7.30
N ILE A 446 23.95 23.70 -6.88
CA ILE A 446 24.12 22.98 -5.61
C ILE A 446 24.38 21.51 -5.85
N GLY A 447 25.32 20.94 -5.08
CA GLY A 447 25.48 19.50 -4.99
C GLY A 447 24.44 18.89 -4.04
N ILE A 448 23.77 17.87 -4.48
CA ILE A 448 22.78 17.16 -3.67
C ILE A 448 23.18 15.70 -3.48
N LYS A 449 22.66 15.11 -2.38
CA LYS A 449 22.77 13.68 -2.12
C LYS A 449 21.43 13.14 -1.68
N GLY A 450 20.90 12.20 -2.45
CA GLY A 450 19.65 11.52 -2.13
C GLY A 450 19.74 10.74 -0.81
N ILE A 451 18.74 10.87 0.04
CA ILE A 451 18.59 10.09 1.27
C ILE A 451 17.25 9.37 1.21
N GLY A 452 17.30 8.04 1.09
CA GLY A 452 16.12 7.15 1.12
C GLY A 452 15.64 6.83 2.53
N ILE A 453 15.60 7.82 3.44
CA ILE A 453 15.09 7.68 4.80
C ILE A 453 13.77 8.43 4.90
N LYS A 454 12.71 7.73 5.31
CA LYS A 454 11.37 8.30 5.50
C LYS A 454 11.37 9.46 6.49
N GLY A 455 10.56 10.49 6.19
CA GLY A 455 10.38 11.64 7.09
C GLY A 455 11.48 12.71 7.00
N LYS A 456 12.43 12.60 6.06
CA LYS A 456 13.38 13.68 5.79
C LYS A 456 12.71 14.81 5.00
N PRO A 457 13.04 16.07 5.29
CA PRO A 457 12.49 17.20 4.52
C PRO A 457 12.92 17.14 3.05
N PRO A 458 12.18 17.75 2.10
CA PRO A 458 12.53 17.79 0.69
C PRO A 458 13.97 18.25 0.45
N LEU A 459 14.43 19.27 1.19
CA LEU A 459 15.82 19.72 1.21
C LEU A 459 16.25 19.90 2.66
N GLY A 460 17.28 19.16 3.07
CA GLY A 460 17.81 19.19 4.43
C GLY A 460 18.85 20.31 4.63
N LYS A 461 19.37 20.38 5.86
CA LYS A 461 20.45 21.33 6.19
C LYS A 461 21.75 20.94 5.49
N ILE A 462 22.47 21.94 4.99
CA ILE A 462 23.77 21.76 4.33
C ILE A 462 24.78 21.05 5.25
N SER A 463 25.47 20.07 4.71
CA SER A 463 26.61 19.40 5.37
C SER A 463 27.88 19.62 4.54
N ARG A 464 29.02 19.84 5.20
CA ARG A 464 30.28 20.06 4.47
C ARG A 464 31.06 18.76 4.35
N VAL A 465 31.51 18.49 3.13
CA VAL A 465 32.29 17.28 2.77
C VAL A 465 33.68 17.65 2.25
N ASP A 466 34.60 16.71 2.37
CA ASP A 466 35.95 16.87 1.84
C ASP A 466 35.95 16.55 0.33
N ILE A 467 36.77 17.28 -0.41
CA ILE A 467 37.03 17.02 -1.82
C ILE A 467 38.43 16.40 -1.94
N ASN A 468 38.54 15.25 -2.60
CA ASN A 468 39.82 14.64 -2.96
C ASN A 468 39.89 14.54 -4.49
N PHE A 469 40.47 15.55 -5.12
CA PHE A 469 40.55 15.62 -6.57
C PHE A 469 42.01 15.69 -7.01
N ARG A 470 42.44 14.73 -7.87
CA ARG A 470 43.81 14.64 -8.39
C ARG A 470 44.90 14.68 -7.30
N GLY A 471 44.67 13.96 -6.20
CA GLY A 471 45.59 13.87 -5.07
C GLY A 471 45.65 15.10 -4.13
N LYS A 472 44.86 16.14 -4.41
CA LYS A 472 44.72 17.29 -3.50
C LYS A 472 43.47 17.13 -2.64
N VAL A 473 43.66 17.10 -1.32
CA VAL A 473 42.56 17.04 -0.35
C VAL A 473 42.21 18.42 0.12
N LEU A 474 40.96 18.83 -0.08
CA LEU A 474 40.41 20.05 0.47
C LEU A 474 39.39 19.72 1.55
N LYS A 475 39.75 19.92 2.81
CA LYS A 475 38.85 19.66 3.94
C LYS A 475 37.65 20.59 3.92
N ARG A 476 36.43 20.02 4.12
CA ARG A 476 35.16 20.77 4.13
C ARG A 476 34.97 21.66 2.89
N GLY A 477 35.46 21.17 1.74
CA GLY A 477 35.58 21.94 0.51
C GLY A 477 34.28 22.24 -0.21
N LEU A 478 33.22 21.43 0.02
CA LEU A 478 31.92 21.59 -0.62
C LEU A 478 30.79 21.46 0.40
N GLY A 479 29.74 22.26 0.23
CA GLY A 479 28.47 22.12 0.92
C GLY A 479 27.52 21.22 0.13
N LEU A 480 27.13 20.07 0.70
CA LEU A 480 26.13 19.19 0.13
C LEU A 480 24.79 19.32 0.83
N TYR A 481 23.74 19.26 0.06
CA TYR A 481 22.36 19.26 0.56
C TYR A 481 21.80 17.84 0.53
N PRO A 482 21.41 17.29 1.69
CA PRO A 482 20.67 16.04 1.73
C PRO A 482 19.25 16.25 1.20
N VAL A 483 18.82 15.41 0.26
CA VAL A 483 17.50 15.47 -0.37
C VAL A 483 16.65 14.29 0.08
N GLY A 484 15.46 14.56 0.62
CA GLY A 484 14.45 13.57 0.91
C GLY A 484 13.75 13.12 -0.39
N VAL A 485 14.39 12.20 -1.12
CA VAL A 485 13.91 11.76 -2.45
C VAL A 485 12.50 11.19 -2.36
N ASP A 486 12.19 10.40 -1.34
CA ASP A 486 10.89 9.75 -1.18
C ASP A 486 9.74 10.75 -1.05
N ILE A 487 9.94 11.83 -0.30
CA ILE A 487 8.91 12.86 -0.11
C ILE A 487 8.70 13.69 -1.38
N ILE A 488 9.79 14.00 -2.11
CA ILE A 488 9.68 14.71 -3.39
C ILE A 488 9.02 13.82 -4.44
N LYS A 489 9.41 12.54 -4.58
CA LYS A 489 8.75 11.59 -5.49
C LYS A 489 7.25 11.47 -5.18
N THR A 490 6.88 11.42 -3.91
CA THR A 490 5.48 11.41 -3.48
C THR A 490 4.75 12.69 -3.89
N THR A 491 5.37 13.84 -3.67
CA THR A 491 4.80 15.15 -4.04
C THR A 491 4.60 15.24 -5.56
N LEU A 492 5.62 14.90 -6.35
CA LEU A 492 5.56 14.93 -7.81
C LEU A 492 4.53 13.94 -8.35
N HIS A 493 4.48 12.74 -7.79
CA HIS A 493 3.53 11.73 -8.20
C HIS A 493 2.07 12.17 -7.96
N ASN A 494 1.81 12.88 -6.86
CA ASN A 494 0.50 13.47 -6.61
C ASN A 494 0.17 14.56 -7.63
N LYS A 495 1.11 15.49 -7.87
CA LYS A 495 0.96 16.54 -8.89
C LYS A 495 0.74 16.00 -10.31
N LEU A 496 1.35 14.86 -10.67
CA LEU A 496 1.16 14.20 -11.96
C LEU A 496 -0.25 13.62 -12.15
N LYS A 497 -0.97 13.35 -11.07
CA LYS A 497 -2.35 12.82 -11.08
C LYS A 497 -3.40 13.91 -11.26
N ASP A 498 -3.08 15.15 -10.93
CA ASP A 498 -4.01 16.24 -11.03
C ASP A 498 -4.46 16.37 -12.50
N ALA A 499 -5.77 16.27 -12.70
CA ALA A 499 -6.37 16.32 -14.03
C ALA A 499 -6.75 17.74 -14.45
N GLU A 500 -6.91 18.64 -13.47
CA GLU A 500 -7.32 20.03 -13.68
C GLU A 500 -6.14 20.97 -13.50
N VAL A 501 -6.01 21.93 -14.41
CA VAL A 501 -4.99 22.98 -14.34
C VAL A 501 -5.23 23.84 -13.10
N GLY A 502 -4.20 24.04 -12.30
CA GLY A 502 -4.28 24.80 -11.06
C GLY A 502 -3.10 24.56 -10.15
N HIS A 503 -3.33 24.64 -8.84
CA HIS A 503 -2.28 24.54 -7.84
C HIS A 503 -1.47 23.24 -7.98
N GLY A 504 -0.20 23.39 -8.36
CA GLY A 504 0.73 22.25 -8.44
C GLY A 504 0.67 21.44 -9.73
N TYR A 505 -0.17 21.77 -10.69
CA TYR A 505 -0.25 21.07 -11.96
C TYR A 505 1.08 21.06 -12.72
N ILE A 506 1.38 19.96 -13.42
CA ILE A 506 2.60 19.81 -14.21
C ILE A 506 2.25 19.80 -15.69
N HIS A 507 2.76 20.79 -16.42
CA HIS A 507 2.61 20.98 -17.86
C HIS A 507 3.77 20.36 -18.62
N PHE A 508 3.48 19.78 -19.80
CA PHE A 508 4.47 19.21 -20.71
C PHE A 508 4.21 19.72 -22.12
N TYR A 509 5.26 20.14 -22.82
CA TYR A 509 5.09 20.57 -24.21
C TYR A 509 4.70 19.39 -25.12
N PRO A 510 3.93 19.64 -26.24
CA PRO A 510 3.34 18.58 -27.08
C PRO A 510 4.33 17.60 -27.68
N THR A 511 5.58 18.03 -27.92
CA THR A 511 6.65 17.20 -28.51
C THR A 511 7.39 16.35 -27.46
N THR A 512 6.98 16.37 -26.19
CA THR A 512 7.55 15.51 -25.16
C THR A 512 7.38 14.03 -25.52
N THR A 513 8.49 13.28 -25.52
CA THR A 513 8.50 11.90 -26.01
C THR A 513 7.80 10.92 -25.08
N GLN A 514 7.25 9.85 -25.63
CA GLN A 514 6.66 8.77 -24.84
C GLN A 514 7.69 8.16 -23.88
N ALA A 515 8.95 8.04 -24.30
CA ALA A 515 10.04 7.55 -23.45
C ALA A 515 10.26 8.40 -22.19
N TYR A 516 10.13 9.73 -22.29
CA TYR A 516 10.20 10.63 -21.15
C TYR A 516 9.10 10.31 -20.11
N PHE A 517 7.86 10.11 -20.57
CA PHE A 517 6.77 9.75 -19.66
C PHE A 517 6.92 8.36 -19.04
N GLU A 518 7.48 7.42 -19.79
CA GLU A 518 7.80 6.08 -19.27
C GLU A 518 8.88 6.13 -18.18
N GLU A 519 9.93 6.93 -18.36
CA GLU A 519 10.94 7.19 -17.33
C GLU A 519 10.35 7.93 -16.12
N LEU A 520 9.51 8.93 -16.34
CA LEU A 520 8.86 9.72 -15.30
C LEU A 520 7.93 8.86 -14.43
N THR A 521 7.31 7.83 -15.01
CA THR A 521 6.39 6.90 -14.34
C THR A 521 7.01 5.53 -14.04
N ALA A 522 8.33 5.37 -14.17
CA ALA A 522 9.05 4.11 -14.02
C ALA A 522 9.03 3.56 -12.59
N GLU A 523 8.90 4.43 -11.60
CA GLU A 523 8.86 4.03 -10.20
C GLU A 523 7.44 4.04 -9.65
N ARG A 524 7.22 3.14 -8.69
CA ARG A 524 5.96 3.07 -7.94
C ARG A 524 6.22 2.83 -6.47
N GLN A 525 5.34 3.32 -5.62
CA GLN A 525 5.36 2.96 -4.21
C GLN A 525 4.84 1.55 -4.01
N ILE A 526 5.56 0.75 -3.25
CA ILE A 526 5.12 -0.55 -2.77
C ILE A 526 5.25 -0.61 -1.25
N LEU A 527 4.38 -1.39 -0.62
CA LEU A 527 4.53 -1.73 0.79
C LEU A 527 5.55 -2.87 0.93
N LYS A 528 6.63 -2.62 1.64
CA LYS A 528 7.57 -3.66 2.08
C LYS A 528 7.45 -3.86 3.57
N HIS A 529 7.51 -5.12 4.02
CA HIS A 529 7.63 -5.44 5.43
C HIS A 529 9.11 -5.41 5.82
N LYS A 530 9.45 -4.55 6.77
CA LYS A 530 10.80 -4.47 7.34
C LYS A 530 10.68 -4.46 8.86
N ASN A 531 11.34 -5.41 9.52
CA ASN A 531 11.32 -5.54 11.00
C ASN A 531 9.92 -5.58 11.63
N GLY A 532 8.96 -6.25 10.97
CA GLY A 532 7.58 -6.38 11.48
C GLY A 532 6.65 -5.20 11.17
N TYR A 533 7.16 -4.11 10.61
CA TYR A 533 6.36 -2.95 10.22
C TYR A 533 6.21 -2.86 8.70
N GLN A 534 5.05 -2.37 8.25
CA GLN A 534 4.82 -2.06 6.84
C GLN A 534 5.45 -0.70 6.51
N GLU A 535 6.34 -0.68 5.55
CA GLU A 535 6.99 0.55 5.06
C GLU A 535 6.70 0.73 3.57
N ARG A 536 6.22 1.93 3.19
CA ARG A 536 6.10 2.31 1.76
C ARG A 536 7.48 2.67 1.24
N VAL A 537 7.91 2.02 0.18
CA VAL A 537 9.18 2.28 -0.49
C VAL A 537 8.97 2.45 -1.99
N TRP A 538 9.72 3.35 -2.60
CA TRP A 538 9.75 3.50 -4.04
C TRP A 538 10.54 2.35 -4.67
N VAL A 539 10.00 1.75 -5.71
CA VAL A 539 10.64 0.64 -6.44
C VAL A 539 10.52 0.89 -7.93
N LYS A 540 11.67 0.84 -8.59
CA LYS A 540 11.78 0.89 -10.04
C LYS A 540 11.42 -0.46 -10.66
N LYS A 541 10.72 -0.48 -11.77
CA LYS A 541 10.53 -1.69 -12.56
C LYS A 541 11.89 -2.17 -13.09
N LYS A 542 12.08 -3.49 -13.09
CA LYS A 542 13.32 -4.09 -13.56
C LYS A 542 13.57 -3.71 -15.03
N ASN A 543 14.78 -3.25 -15.37
CA ASN A 543 15.20 -2.83 -16.71
C ASN A 543 14.49 -1.59 -17.30
N GLN A 544 13.94 -0.69 -16.47
CA GLN A 544 13.38 0.57 -16.95
C GLN A 544 14.25 1.74 -16.46
N ALA A 545 14.57 2.70 -17.34
CA ALA A 545 15.22 3.95 -16.95
C ALA A 545 14.25 4.82 -16.14
N ASN A 546 14.77 5.68 -15.26
CA ASN A 546 13.99 6.62 -14.42
C ASN A 546 14.63 8.01 -14.40
N GLU A 547 15.51 8.32 -15.33
CA GLU A 547 16.28 9.57 -15.34
C GLU A 547 15.37 10.80 -15.33
N ALA A 548 14.33 10.83 -16.15
CA ALA A 548 13.36 11.94 -16.18
C ALA A 548 12.72 12.22 -14.80
N LEU A 549 12.44 11.16 -14.01
CA LEU A 549 11.92 11.33 -12.66
C LEU A 549 12.98 11.92 -11.72
N ASP A 550 14.20 11.42 -11.78
CA ASP A 550 15.29 11.90 -10.92
C ASP A 550 15.69 13.34 -11.29
N GLU A 551 15.75 13.70 -12.60
CA GLU A 551 15.93 15.06 -13.09
C GLU A 551 14.87 16.02 -12.50
N MET A 552 13.59 15.63 -12.53
CA MET A 552 12.50 16.44 -11.97
C MET A 552 12.57 16.55 -10.45
N VAL A 553 12.97 15.48 -9.75
CA VAL A 553 13.23 15.48 -8.29
C VAL A 553 14.34 16.49 -7.96
N TYR A 554 15.41 16.52 -8.72
CA TYR A 554 16.55 17.43 -8.48
C TYR A 554 16.19 18.87 -8.82
N ALA A 555 15.46 19.12 -9.91
CA ALA A 555 14.92 20.44 -10.23
C ALA A 555 14.00 20.97 -9.11
N TYR A 556 13.11 20.10 -8.59
CA TYR A 556 12.25 20.47 -7.46
C TYR A 556 13.05 20.72 -6.17
N ALA A 557 14.08 19.92 -5.91
CA ALA A 557 14.98 20.16 -4.77
C ALA A 557 15.70 21.51 -4.86
N SER A 558 16.14 21.91 -6.07
CA SER A 558 16.75 23.22 -6.29
C SER A 558 15.73 24.36 -6.07
N PHE A 559 14.47 24.17 -6.46
CA PHE A 559 13.39 25.11 -6.15
C PHE A 559 13.18 25.25 -4.64
N GLN A 560 13.21 24.15 -3.87
CA GLN A 560 13.14 24.22 -2.41
C GLN A 560 14.30 25.04 -1.80
N ARG A 561 15.46 25.10 -2.46
CA ARG A 561 16.57 25.95 -2.05
C ARG A 561 16.23 27.45 -2.16
N LEU A 562 15.48 27.84 -3.19
CA LEU A 562 14.98 29.21 -3.30
C LEU A 562 13.95 29.52 -2.19
N LEU A 563 13.05 28.59 -1.90
CA LEU A 563 12.06 28.74 -0.83
C LEU A 563 12.67 28.82 0.58
N GLN A 564 13.91 28.37 0.77
CA GLN A 564 14.66 28.63 2.02
C GLN A 564 15.22 30.07 2.11
N LYS A 565 15.38 30.75 0.97
CA LYS A 565 15.93 32.12 0.91
C LYS A 565 14.85 33.18 0.80
N TYR A 566 13.72 32.88 0.22
CA TYR A 566 12.63 33.79 -0.07
C TYR A 566 11.34 33.33 0.62
N ASP A 567 10.51 34.28 1.06
CA ASP A 567 9.17 33.96 1.57
C ASP A 567 8.30 33.36 0.45
N ARG A 568 7.70 32.21 0.71
CA ARG A 568 6.86 31.45 -0.24
C ARG A 568 5.69 32.25 -0.81
N ARG A 569 5.18 33.23 -0.05
CA ARG A 569 4.06 34.08 -0.47
C ARG A 569 4.49 35.16 -1.46
N THR A 570 5.72 35.64 -1.39
CA THR A 570 6.20 36.79 -2.14
C THR A 570 7.23 36.46 -3.22
N ILE A 571 7.76 35.24 -3.24
CA ILE A 571 8.81 34.81 -4.17
C ILE A 571 8.43 35.12 -5.63
N TYR A 572 7.22 34.77 -6.03
CA TYR A 572 6.77 34.98 -7.40
C TYR A 572 6.67 36.46 -7.78
N ASP A 573 6.24 37.31 -6.84
CA ASP A 573 6.19 38.77 -7.07
C ASP A 573 7.60 39.38 -7.14
N GLN A 574 8.53 38.85 -6.34
CA GLN A 574 9.93 39.28 -6.40
C GLN A 574 10.59 38.92 -7.73
N PHE A 575 10.31 37.72 -8.24
CA PHE A 575 10.83 37.26 -9.54
C PHE A 575 10.11 37.94 -10.71
N ALA A 576 8.83 38.25 -10.61
CA ALA A 576 8.08 38.99 -11.63
C ALA A 576 8.62 40.42 -11.84
N LYS A 577 9.11 41.06 -10.77
CA LYS A 577 9.71 42.42 -10.87
C LYS A 577 10.89 42.53 -11.83
N ARG A 578 11.56 41.42 -12.17
CA ARG A 578 12.65 41.41 -13.17
C ARG A 578 12.17 41.72 -14.58
N PHE A 579 10.87 41.56 -14.84
CA PHE A 579 10.24 41.86 -16.11
C PHE A 579 9.58 43.24 -16.16
N GLU A 580 9.51 43.95 -15.02
CA GLU A 580 9.07 45.35 -15.01
C GLU A 580 10.15 46.22 -15.65
N GLU A 581 9.78 47.05 -16.62
CA GLU A 581 10.69 48.04 -17.18
C GLU A 581 11.23 48.93 -16.06
N LYS A 582 12.56 49.03 -15.94
CA LYS A 582 13.16 50.07 -15.10
C LYS A 582 12.71 51.40 -15.64
N LYS A 583 11.70 52.05 -15.06
CA LYS A 583 11.37 53.45 -15.36
C LYS A 583 12.66 54.26 -15.23
N PRO A 584 13.09 55.01 -16.28
CA PRO A 584 14.27 55.81 -16.20
C PRO A 584 14.09 56.76 -15.02
N LEU A 585 15.03 56.73 -14.09
CA LEU A 585 15.08 57.67 -12.97
C LEU A 585 15.09 59.07 -13.60
N LYS A 586 13.94 59.78 -13.57
CA LYS A 586 13.87 61.20 -13.93
C LYS A 586 14.93 61.93 -13.15
N GLY A 587 15.87 62.52 -13.86
CA GLY A 587 17.13 63.11 -13.40
C GLY A 587 17.04 63.85 -12.07
N ALA A 588 17.68 63.28 -11.06
CA ALA A 588 18.10 64.03 -9.92
C ALA A 588 19.25 64.95 -10.38
N LYS A 589 18.98 66.26 -10.49
CA LYS A 589 20.02 67.26 -10.70
C LYS A 589 21.02 67.12 -9.53
N ILE A 590 22.20 66.56 -9.80
CA ILE A 590 23.31 66.53 -8.87
C ILE A 590 23.77 67.99 -8.69
N ARG A 591 23.44 68.58 -7.56
CA ARG A 591 24.12 69.84 -7.09
C ARG A 591 25.52 69.40 -6.68
N LEU A 592 26.50 69.76 -7.49
CA LEU A 592 27.92 69.74 -7.12
C LEU A 592 28.15 70.74 -5.96
N ASN A 593 28.20 70.25 -4.74
CA ASN A 593 28.72 70.97 -3.64
C ASN A 593 30.26 70.93 -3.72
N GLN A 594 30.87 72.07 -3.99
CA GLN A 594 32.31 72.29 -3.87
C GLN A 594 32.73 72.00 -2.44
N THR A 595 33.43 70.92 -2.20
CA THR A 595 34.07 70.64 -0.92
C THR A 595 35.36 71.38 -0.81
N LYS A 596 35.44 72.27 0.21
CA LYS A 596 36.66 72.91 0.67
C LYS A 596 37.68 71.84 1.09
N SER A 597 38.92 72.01 0.65
CA SER A 597 40.09 71.25 1.02
C SER A 597 40.27 71.10 2.51
N ALA A 598 40.26 69.94 3.08
CA ALA A 598 40.67 69.67 4.45
C ALA A 598 42.10 69.14 4.45
N LYS A 599 42.93 69.75 5.26
CA LYS A 599 44.33 69.45 5.50
C LYS A 599 44.52 68.00 6.00
N LYS A 600 45.57 67.34 5.48
CA LYS A 600 46.06 66.06 5.96
C LYS A 600 46.55 66.15 7.42
N PRO A 601 46.22 65.22 8.32
CA PRO A 601 46.94 65.07 9.58
C PRO A 601 48.18 64.19 9.38
N ASN A 602 49.33 64.62 9.92
CA ASN A 602 50.54 63.80 10.01
C ASN A 602 50.37 62.64 10.98
N PHE A 603 50.73 61.47 10.54
CA PHE A 603 50.92 60.32 11.41
C PHE A 603 52.37 60.37 11.98
N ILE A 604 52.45 60.49 13.29
CA ILE A 604 53.69 60.20 14.04
C ILE A 604 53.47 58.83 14.68
N SER A 605 54.41 57.92 14.36
CA SER A 605 54.62 56.64 14.98
C SER A 605 54.83 56.78 16.50
N ASN A 606 54.26 55.87 17.29
CA ASN A 606 54.99 55.31 18.44
C ASN A 606 54.22 54.07 19.00
N TRP A 607 55.01 52.99 19.11
CA TRP A 607 54.96 51.77 19.91
C TRP A 607 53.95 50.72 19.52
#